data_a0858c3ef53119f85ca01e10dfd4cf30
#
_entry.id   a0858c3ef53119f85ca01e10dfd4cf30
#
_cell.length_a   1.000
_cell.length_b   1.000
_cell.length_c   1.000
_cell.angle_alpha   90.00
_cell.angle_beta   90.00
_cell.angle_gamma   90.00
#
_symmetry.space_group_name_H-M   'P 1'
#
loop_
_entity.id
_entity.type
_entity.pdbx_description
1 polymer ?
#
loop_
_entity_poly.entity_id
_entity_poly.type
_entity_poly.pdbx_seq_one_letter_code
_entity_poly.pdbx_strand_id
1 'polypeptide(L)'
;MIQGLFFRRISRRLAEVEVQGHIFEAYISNGIDMDFLKSGTVCFLREAKNGNRRTLFDLYSVYDGDALVCVDAKEPLRIAGIWASDKLNRGAGRDFSFYEDVKEMMLLAMNRENHDLMIQVMGTSFVNNRAAYLPKIPSKALNERLESILWMKDRGQDPRLLFVVCRDDADYFYANRESDPYFAALMEDVKEAGVPIEVVRCSVDEEGMAIDRKIPFR
;
A
#
# COMPACT_ATOMS: atom_id res chain seq x y z
N MET A 1 6.54 6.26 17.38
CA MET A 1 6.87 4.81 17.21
C MET A 1 8.12 4.46 18.01
N ILE A 2 8.46 3.19 18.12
CA ILE A 2 9.67 2.71 18.81
C ILE A 2 10.74 2.49 17.75
N GLN A 3 11.90 3.13 17.90
CA GLN A 3 13.05 2.93 17.03
C GLN A 3 13.79 1.66 17.44
N GLY A 4 14.22 0.89 16.43
CA GLY A 4 15.04 -0.31 16.59
C GLY A 4 15.97 -0.52 15.41
N LEU A 5 16.72 -1.61 15.45
CA LEU A 5 17.55 -2.08 14.33
C LEU A 5 16.97 -3.40 13.83
N PHE A 6 16.77 -3.50 12.54
CA PHE A 6 16.42 -4.76 11.92
C PHE A 6 17.60 -5.75 12.03
N PHE A 7 17.40 -6.90 12.61
CA PHE A 7 18.45 -7.89 12.79
C PHE A 7 18.45 -8.92 11.67
N ARG A 8 17.33 -9.66 11.53
CA ARG A 8 17.15 -10.64 10.45
C ARG A 8 15.68 -11.02 10.26
N ARG A 9 15.37 -11.52 9.09
CA ARG A 9 14.09 -12.15 8.80
C ARG A 9 14.14 -13.62 9.21
N ILE A 10 13.20 -14.07 10.04
CA ILE A 10 13.08 -15.46 10.48
C ILE A 10 12.19 -16.24 9.50
N SER A 11 11.11 -15.63 9.08
CA SER A 11 10.16 -16.22 8.15
C SER A 11 9.48 -15.15 7.30
N ARG A 12 8.55 -15.56 6.45
CA ARG A 12 7.77 -14.65 5.60
C ARG A 12 7.07 -13.53 6.40
N ARG A 13 6.70 -13.80 7.67
CA ARG A 13 5.89 -12.90 8.51
C ARG A 13 6.54 -12.56 9.84
N LEU A 14 7.80 -12.93 10.03
CA LEU A 14 8.49 -12.78 11.32
C LEU A 14 9.92 -12.29 11.11
N ALA A 15 10.32 -11.31 11.88
CA ALA A 15 11.67 -10.80 11.97
C ALA A 15 12.15 -10.74 13.41
N GLU A 16 13.46 -10.69 13.59
CA GLU A 16 14.11 -10.22 14.81
C GLU A 16 14.52 -8.76 14.64
N VAL A 17 14.28 -7.98 15.66
CA VAL A 17 14.65 -6.57 15.77
C VAL A 17 15.31 -6.31 17.11
N GLU A 18 16.30 -5.44 17.14
CA GLU A 18 16.95 -4.99 18.36
C GLU A 18 16.32 -3.68 18.82
N VAL A 19 15.89 -3.64 20.08
CA VAL A 19 15.37 -2.44 20.74
C VAL A 19 16.09 -2.29 22.07
N GLN A 20 16.79 -1.19 22.26
CA GLN A 20 17.56 -0.88 23.50
C GLN A 20 18.53 -2.02 23.91
N GLY A 21 19.21 -2.65 22.94
CA GLY A 21 20.16 -3.73 23.17
C GLY A 21 19.55 -5.13 23.41
N HIS A 22 18.23 -5.27 23.28
CA HIS A 22 17.51 -6.54 23.42
C HIS A 22 16.89 -6.96 22.09
N ILE A 23 16.91 -8.26 21.81
CA ILE A 23 16.31 -8.83 20.60
C ILE A 23 14.85 -9.23 20.87
N PHE A 24 13.95 -8.78 20.01
CA PHE A 24 12.53 -9.08 20.02
C PHE A 24 12.06 -9.64 18.69
N GLU A 25 11.01 -10.47 18.75
CA GLU A 25 10.28 -10.87 17.55
C GLU A 25 9.29 -9.77 17.14
N ALA A 26 9.35 -9.37 15.87
CA ALA A 26 8.43 -8.42 15.25
C ALA A 26 7.68 -9.06 14.08
N TYR A 27 6.39 -8.75 13.96
CA TYR A 27 5.56 -9.22 12.84
C TYR A 27 5.77 -8.33 11.61
N ILE A 28 5.90 -8.96 10.44
CA ILE A 28 5.94 -8.31 9.14
C ILE A 28 4.59 -8.54 8.46
N SER A 29 3.79 -7.51 8.28
CA SER A 29 2.47 -7.61 7.64
C SER A 29 2.57 -7.90 6.15
N ASN A 30 3.61 -7.39 5.47
CA ASN A 30 3.91 -7.66 4.07
C ASN A 30 4.79 -8.92 3.94
N GLY A 31 4.24 -9.96 3.30
CA GLY A 31 4.94 -11.23 3.12
C GLY A 31 5.91 -11.27 1.94
N ILE A 32 6.05 -10.20 1.15
CA ILE A 32 6.97 -10.12 0.01
C ILE A 32 8.39 -9.92 0.53
N ASP A 33 9.37 -10.50 -0.15
CA ASP A 33 10.77 -10.27 0.16
C ASP A 33 11.18 -8.84 -0.26
N MET A 34 11.83 -8.14 0.67
CA MET A 34 12.25 -6.76 0.51
C MET A 34 13.77 -6.69 0.68
N ASP A 35 14.47 -6.38 -0.42
CA ASP A 35 15.95 -6.40 -0.48
C ASP A 35 16.59 -5.36 0.45
N PHE A 36 15.82 -4.35 0.88
CA PHE A 36 16.24 -3.33 1.81
C PHE A 36 16.12 -3.74 3.30
N LEU A 37 15.51 -4.88 3.62
CA LEU A 37 15.52 -5.45 4.98
C LEU A 37 16.88 -6.11 5.28
N LYS A 38 17.87 -5.28 5.59
CA LYS A 38 19.24 -5.73 5.87
C LYS A 38 19.57 -5.59 7.36
N SER A 39 20.42 -6.48 7.87
CA SER A 39 20.86 -6.42 9.26
C SER A 39 21.51 -5.07 9.58
N GLY A 40 21.18 -4.48 10.71
CA GLY A 40 21.65 -3.18 11.16
C GLY A 40 20.88 -1.97 10.59
N THR A 41 19.90 -2.19 9.69
CA THR A 41 19.09 -1.09 9.18
C THR A 41 18.16 -0.56 10.28
N VAL A 42 18.11 0.76 10.43
CA VAL A 42 17.18 1.42 11.35
C VAL A 42 15.75 1.17 10.91
N CYS A 43 14.91 0.78 11.86
CA CYS A 43 13.50 0.53 11.63
C CYS A 43 12.64 1.15 12.73
N PHE A 44 11.35 1.33 12.44
CA PHE A 44 10.36 1.81 13.39
C PHE A 44 9.28 0.76 13.59
N LEU A 45 8.89 0.60 14.83
CA LEU A 45 8.00 -0.45 15.31
C LEU A 45 6.77 0.17 15.94
N ARG A 46 5.64 -0.50 15.76
CA ARG A 46 4.41 -0.25 16.53
C ARG A 46 4.20 -1.37 17.54
N GLU A 47 3.75 -1.04 18.74
CA GLU A 47 3.31 -2.06 19.69
C GLU A 47 2.09 -2.80 19.13
N ALA A 48 2.10 -4.14 19.31
CA ALA A 48 0.98 -4.97 18.87
C ALA A 48 -0.26 -4.63 19.72
N LYS A 49 -1.34 -4.23 19.06
CA LYS A 49 -2.61 -3.85 19.73
C LYS A 49 -3.29 -5.04 20.44
N ASN A 50 -2.90 -6.26 20.15
CA ASN A 50 -3.57 -7.47 20.64
C ASN A 50 -2.62 -8.24 21.56
N GLY A 51 -2.85 -8.18 22.88
CA GLY A 51 -2.01 -8.79 23.90
C GLY A 51 -1.91 -10.34 23.86
N ASN A 52 -2.72 -11.00 23.02
CA ASN A 52 -2.69 -12.45 22.83
C ASN A 52 -1.74 -12.91 21.70
N ARG A 53 -1.00 -11.99 21.07
CA ARG A 53 -0.04 -12.32 20.01
C ARG A 53 1.33 -12.67 20.61
N ARG A 54 2.04 -13.61 19.94
CA ARG A 54 3.41 -13.96 20.28
C ARG A 54 4.39 -12.80 20.11
N THR A 55 4.18 -11.95 19.08
CA THR A 55 5.02 -10.80 18.78
C THR A 55 4.54 -9.56 19.53
N LEU A 56 5.45 -8.88 20.21
CA LEU A 56 5.17 -7.60 20.90
C LEU A 56 5.10 -6.41 19.93
N PHE A 57 5.75 -6.54 18.78
CA PHE A 57 5.90 -5.45 17.80
C PHE A 57 5.41 -5.85 16.42
N ASP A 58 4.92 -4.84 15.69
CA ASP A 58 4.70 -4.85 14.24
C ASP A 58 5.79 -3.98 13.59
N LEU A 59 6.49 -4.51 12.58
CA LEU A 59 7.43 -3.73 11.78
C LEU A 59 6.63 -2.76 10.90
N TYR A 60 6.81 -1.46 11.14
CA TYR A 60 6.06 -0.42 10.46
C TYR A 60 6.81 0.18 9.28
N SER A 61 8.03 0.66 9.52
CA SER A 61 8.86 1.26 8.48
C SER A 61 10.33 0.93 8.69
N VAL A 62 11.11 1.05 7.62
CA VAL A 62 12.54 0.75 7.61
C VAL A 62 13.24 1.66 6.60
N TYR A 63 14.48 2.02 6.86
CA TYR A 63 15.28 2.77 5.90
C TYR A 63 15.73 1.92 4.72
N ASP A 64 15.64 2.49 3.51
CA ASP A 64 16.24 1.99 2.28
C ASP A 64 17.10 3.13 1.69
N GLY A 65 18.40 3.12 1.97
CA GLY A 65 19.24 4.29 1.78
C GLY A 65 18.78 5.45 2.67
N ASP A 66 18.49 6.60 2.05
CA ASP A 66 18.00 7.79 2.76
C ASP A 66 16.47 7.85 2.86
N ALA A 67 15.74 6.97 2.16
CA ALA A 67 14.29 6.95 2.17
C ALA A 67 13.75 6.10 3.33
N LEU A 68 12.80 6.63 4.08
CA LEU A 68 12.02 5.85 5.04
C LEU A 68 10.83 5.22 4.32
N VAL A 69 10.73 3.89 4.38
CA VAL A 69 9.77 3.08 3.62
C VAL A 69 8.78 2.43 4.57
N CYS A 70 7.49 2.71 4.40
CA CYS A 70 6.45 1.99 5.14
C CYS A 70 6.27 0.58 4.55
N VAL A 71 6.30 -0.43 5.44
CA VAL A 71 6.16 -1.84 5.09
C VAL A 71 4.89 -2.47 5.68
N ASP A 72 4.07 -1.69 6.38
CA ASP A 72 2.78 -2.14 6.89
C ASP A 72 1.75 -2.24 5.75
N ALA A 73 1.32 -3.47 5.46
CA ALA A 73 0.39 -3.76 4.36
C ALA A 73 -1.02 -3.16 4.54
N LYS A 74 -1.35 -2.64 5.73
CA LYS A 74 -2.65 -2.00 6.01
C LYS A 74 -2.65 -0.49 5.72
N GLU A 75 -1.48 0.12 5.75
CA GLU A 75 -1.35 1.58 5.57
C GLU A 75 -1.88 2.09 4.23
N PRO A 76 -1.69 1.39 3.08
CA PRO A 76 -2.28 1.83 1.83
C PRO A 76 -3.79 2.01 1.89
N LEU A 77 -4.53 1.12 2.58
CA LEU A 77 -5.97 1.24 2.71
C LEU A 77 -6.36 2.43 3.60
N ARG A 78 -5.63 2.66 4.71
CA ARG A 78 -5.82 3.85 5.56
C ARG A 78 -5.60 5.15 4.77
N ILE A 79 -4.55 5.21 3.97
CA ILE A 79 -4.25 6.35 3.08
C ILE A 79 -5.37 6.54 2.05
N ALA A 80 -5.90 5.46 1.49
CA ALA A 80 -7.03 5.52 0.56
C ALA A 80 -8.28 6.13 1.22
N GLY A 81 -8.55 5.81 2.49
CA GLY A 81 -9.64 6.43 3.26
C GLY A 81 -9.46 7.95 3.41
N ILE A 82 -8.26 8.42 3.73
CA ILE A 82 -7.92 9.85 3.81
C ILE A 82 -8.09 10.51 2.44
N TRP A 83 -7.50 9.91 1.39
CA TRP A 83 -7.60 10.40 0.02
C TRP A 83 -9.05 10.51 -0.45
N ALA A 84 -9.86 9.48 -0.20
CA ALA A 84 -11.26 9.47 -0.60
C ALA A 84 -12.08 10.52 0.16
N SER A 85 -11.89 10.63 1.48
CA SER A 85 -12.56 11.62 2.30
C SER A 85 -12.27 13.05 1.81
N ASP A 86 -10.99 13.35 1.58
CA ASP A 86 -10.56 14.66 1.10
C ASP A 86 -11.11 14.98 -0.31
N LYS A 87 -11.13 14.01 -1.20
CA LYS A 87 -11.52 14.19 -2.59
C LYS A 87 -13.03 14.17 -2.81
N LEU A 88 -13.74 13.29 -2.12
CA LEU A 88 -15.17 13.08 -2.34
C LEU A 88 -16.04 14.02 -1.50
N ASN A 89 -15.59 14.41 -0.30
CA ASN A 89 -16.35 15.29 0.59
C ASN A 89 -16.07 16.80 0.39
N ARG A 90 -15.11 17.18 -0.47
CA ARG A 90 -14.84 18.60 -0.81
C ARG A 90 -15.93 19.27 -1.66
N GLY A 91 -16.93 18.55 -2.15
CA GLY A 91 -18.06 19.10 -2.91
C GLY A 91 -19.27 19.37 -2.01
N ALA A 92 -19.91 20.53 -2.12
CA ALA A 92 -21.07 20.88 -1.35
C ALA A 92 -22.16 19.79 -1.40
N GLY A 93 -22.50 19.20 -0.25
CA GLY A 93 -23.67 18.36 -0.05
C GLY A 93 -23.48 16.86 -0.31
N ARG A 94 -22.28 16.36 -0.50
CA ARG A 94 -22.02 14.90 -0.66
C ARG A 94 -21.39 14.34 0.58
N ASP A 95 -22.18 13.73 1.43
CA ASP A 95 -21.73 12.98 2.61
C ASP A 95 -21.47 11.52 2.18
N PHE A 96 -20.20 11.14 2.01
CA PHE A 96 -19.83 9.75 1.78
C PHE A 96 -19.50 9.05 3.11
N SER A 97 -20.08 7.87 3.29
CA SER A 97 -19.64 6.90 4.30
C SER A 97 -18.70 5.91 3.68
N PHE A 98 -17.64 5.53 4.41
CA PHE A 98 -16.59 4.65 3.90
C PHE A 98 -16.61 3.31 4.63
N TYR A 99 -16.51 2.23 3.86
CA TYR A 99 -16.34 0.86 4.35
C TYR A 99 -15.07 0.25 3.75
N GLU A 100 -14.21 -0.31 4.61
CA GLU A 100 -12.94 -0.91 4.23
C GLU A 100 -13.06 -2.43 4.19
N ASP A 101 -12.78 -3.05 3.04
CA ASP A 101 -12.50 -4.47 2.92
C ASP A 101 -10.97 -4.68 2.93
N VAL A 102 -10.46 -5.02 4.11
CA VAL A 102 -9.01 -5.21 4.32
C VAL A 102 -8.48 -6.42 3.55
N LYS A 103 -9.30 -7.46 3.34
CA LYS A 103 -8.88 -8.67 2.64
C LYS A 103 -8.71 -8.39 1.15
N GLU A 104 -9.66 -7.73 0.56
CA GLU A 104 -9.63 -7.39 -0.87
C GLU A 104 -8.90 -6.06 -1.14
N MET A 105 -8.45 -5.37 -0.09
CA MET A 105 -7.82 -4.04 -0.21
C MET A 105 -8.70 -3.07 -1.01
N MET A 106 -9.97 -3.02 -0.66
CA MET A 106 -10.98 -2.22 -1.33
C MET A 106 -11.64 -1.25 -0.35
N LEU A 107 -11.87 -0.03 -0.82
CA LEU A 107 -12.64 0.98 -0.11
C LEU A 107 -13.95 1.21 -0.87
N LEU A 108 -15.07 0.98 -0.22
CA LEU A 108 -16.39 1.32 -0.71
C LEU A 108 -16.80 2.67 -0.14
N ALA A 109 -17.02 3.65 -1.01
CA ALA A 109 -17.55 4.96 -0.66
C ALA A 109 -19.03 5.02 -1.07
N MET A 110 -19.92 5.14 -0.10
CA MET A 110 -21.37 5.15 -0.28
C MET A 110 -21.94 6.52 0.06
N ASN A 111 -22.88 7.01 -0.72
CA ASN A 111 -23.64 8.20 -0.40
C ASN A 111 -25.15 7.92 -0.38
N ARG A 112 -25.92 8.87 0.15
CA ARG A 112 -27.40 8.75 0.25
C ARG A 112 -28.12 8.78 -1.11
N GLU A 113 -27.44 9.15 -2.18
CA GLU A 113 -27.98 9.23 -3.55
C GLU A 113 -27.72 7.97 -4.37
N ASN A 114 -27.25 6.88 -3.72
CA ASN A 114 -26.85 5.60 -4.34
C ASN A 114 -25.76 5.73 -5.42
N HIS A 115 -24.87 6.72 -5.30
CA HIS A 115 -23.67 6.80 -6.11
C HIS A 115 -22.52 6.13 -5.36
N ASP A 116 -22.52 4.82 -5.37
CA ASP A 116 -21.48 4.04 -4.70
C ASP A 116 -20.23 3.99 -5.59
N LEU A 117 -19.08 4.31 -5.00
CA LEU A 117 -17.79 4.24 -5.66
C LEU A 117 -16.98 3.11 -5.05
N MET A 118 -16.42 2.25 -5.89
CA MET A 118 -15.50 1.20 -5.46
C MET A 118 -14.08 1.59 -5.81
N ILE A 119 -13.22 1.69 -4.79
CA ILE A 119 -11.83 2.08 -4.94
C ILE A 119 -10.96 0.88 -4.61
N GLN A 120 -10.40 0.25 -5.63
CA GLN A 120 -9.39 -0.78 -5.45
C GLN A 120 -8.07 -0.14 -5.10
N VAL A 121 -7.48 -0.57 -3.99
CA VAL A 121 -6.24 -0.01 -3.46
C VAL A 121 -5.08 -0.98 -3.68
N MET A 122 -3.98 -0.50 -4.23
CA MET A 122 -2.74 -1.26 -4.40
C MET A 122 -1.57 -0.48 -3.82
N GLY A 123 -0.95 -1.03 -2.77
CA GLY A 123 0.22 -0.42 -2.13
C GLY A 123 1.53 -0.96 -2.68
N THR A 124 2.53 -0.09 -2.84
CA THR A 124 3.89 -0.49 -3.17
C THR A 124 4.93 0.24 -2.33
N SER A 125 5.96 -0.50 -1.92
CA SER A 125 7.16 0.02 -1.26
C SER A 125 8.40 -0.13 -2.16
N PHE A 126 8.22 -0.55 -3.41
CA PHE A 126 9.30 -0.85 -4.35
C PHE A 126 9.54 0.32 -5.29
N VAL A 127 10.78 0.79 -5.33
CA VAL A 127 11.26 1.87 -6.20
C VAL A 127 12.59 1.44 -6.82
N ASN A 128 12.75 1.70 -8.09
CA ASN A 128 14.01 1.56 -8.81
C ASN A 128 14.25 2.83 -9.63
N ASN A 129 15.39 3.50 -9.45
CA ASN A 129 15.73 4.73 -10.16
C ASN A 129 14.60 5.78 -10.14
N ARG A 130 14.03 6.04 -8.94
CA ARG A 130 12.91 6.97 -8.71
C ARG A 130 11.59 6.57 -9.38
N ALA A 131 11.48 5.35 -9.88
CA ALA A 131 10.26 4.79 -10.44
C ALA A 131 9.65 3.79 -9.46
N ALA A 132 8.47 4.07 -8.93
CA ALA A 132 7.70 3.09 -8.17
C ALA A 132 7.08 2.06 -9.11
N TYR A 133 6.97 0.80 -8.68
CA TYR A 133 6.44 -0.26 -9.53
C TYR A 133 5.69 -1.35 -8.78
N LEU A 134 4.83 -2.04 -9.50
CA LEU A 134 4.16 -3.30 -9.14
C LEU A 134 4.01 -4.19 -10.39
N PRO A 135 3.98 -5.52 -10.18
CA PRO A 135 4.41 -6.22 -8.97
C PRO A 135 5.93 -6.38 -8.90
N LYS A 136 6.48 -6.71 -7.72
CA LYS A 136 7.89 -7.12 -7.59
C LYS A 136 8.11 -8.55 -8.12
N ILE A 137 7.13 -9.42 -7.88
CA ILE A 137 7.08 -10.81 -8.36
C ILE A 137 5.68 -11.08 -8.90
N PRO A 138 5.48 -12.05 -9.80
CA PRO A 138 4.16 -12.39 -10.32
C PRO A 138 3.15 -12.61 -9.18
N SER A 139 1.98 -12.01 -9.29
CA SER A 139 0.99 -12.01 -8.20
C SER A 139 -0.43 -12.28 -8.72
N LYS A 140 -0.88 -13.53 -8.52
CA LYS A 140 -2.26 -13.91 -8.81
C LYS A 140 -3.29 -13.00 -8.12
N ALA A 141 -3.05 -12.62 -6.86
CA ALA A 141 -3.97 -11.76 -6.12
C ALA A 141 -4.08 -10.33 -6.70
N LEU A 142 -2.98 -9.76 -7.23
CA LEU A 142 -3.05 -8.46 -7.90
C LEU A 142 -3.76 -8.55 -9.25
N ASN A 143 -3.54 -9.65 -10.00
CA ASN A 143 -4.21 -9.90 -11.27
C ASN A 143 -5.73 -10.06 -11.07
N GLU A 144 -6.16 -10.88 -10.11
CA GLU A 144 -7.57 -11.07 -9.76
C GLU A 144 -8.28 -9.76 -9.37
N ARG A 145 -7.56 -8.83 -8.73
CA ARG A 145 -8.11 -7.50 -8.42
C ARG A 145 -8.34 -6.65 -9.67
N LEU A 146 -7.42 -6.68 -10.64
CA LEU A 146 -7.61 -5.97 -11.91
C LEU A 146 -8.74 -6.60 -12.74
N GLU A 147 -8.82 -7.92 -12.79
CA GLU A 147 -9.93 -8.64 -13.43
C GLU A 147 -11.28 -8.26 -12.77
N SER A 148 -11.32 -8.13 -11.45
CA SER A 148 -12.52 -7.69 -10.72
C SER A 148 -12.93 -6.26 -11.09
N ILE A 149 -11.97 -5.34 -11.26
CA ILE A 149 -12.23 -3.98 -11.72
C ILE A 149 -12.87 -3.99 -13.11
N LEU A 150 -12.31 -4.75 -14.05
CA LEU A 150 -12.85 -4.86 -15.42
C LEU A 150 -14.25 -5.44 -15.40
N TRP A 151 -14.47 -6.51 -14.63
CA TRP A 151 -15.78 -7.11 -14.43
C TRP A 151 -16.83 -6.13 -13.87
N MET A 152 -16.45 -5.28 -12.91
CA MET A 152 -17.30 -4.24 -12.36
C MET A 152 -17.64 -3.18 -13.41
N LYS A 153 -16.64 -2.74 -14.17
CA LYS A 153 -16.80 -1.76 -15.23
C LYS A 153 -17.75 -2.21 -16.32
N ASP A 154 -17.65 -3.46 -16.75
CA ASP A 154 -18.55 -4.08 -17.75
C ASP A 154 -20.01 -4.12 -17.29
N ARG A 155 -20.26 -4.08 -15.97
CA ARG A 155 -21.60 -4.05 -15.38
C ARG A 155 -22.12 -2.64 -15.09
N GLY A 156 -21.44 -1.63 -15.62
CA GLY A 156 -21.83 -0.23 -15.47
C GLY A 156 -21.60 0.34 -14.08
N GLN A 157 -20.78 -0.33 -13.25
CA GLN A 157 -20.31 0.22 -11.99
C GLN A 157 -19.21 1.26 -12.23
N ASP A 158 -18.91 2.09 -11.23
CA ASP A 158 -17.86 3.12 -11.30
C ASP A 158 -16.63 2.72 -10.43
N PRO A 159 -15.86 1.68 -10.82
CA PRO A 159 -14.66 1.33 -10.09
C PRO A 159 -13.55 2.36 -10.34
N ARG A 160 -12.68 2.53 -9.34
CA ARG A 160 -11.47 3.34 -9.41
C ARG A 160 -10.28 2.55 -8.94
N LEU A 161 -9.11 2.86 -9.48
CA LEU A 161 -7.86 2.24 -9.07
C LEU A 161 -6.96 3.29 -8.43
N LEU A 162 -6.56 3.06 -7.19
CA LEU A 162 -5.66 3.91 -6.45
C LEU A 162 -4.38 3.15 -6.09
N PHE A 163 -3.25 3.61 -6.62
CA PHE A 163 -1.94 3.18 -6.18
C PHE A 163 -1.44 4.08 -5.05
N VAL A 164 -0.92 3.46 -4.00
CA VAL A 164 -0.31 4.13 -2.86
C VAL A 164 1.17 3.75 -2.81
N VAL A 165 2.04 4.70 -3.08
CA VAL A 165 3.49 4.54 -3.00
C VAL A 165 3.93 4.90 -1.58
N CYS A 166 4.40 3.88 -0.84
CA CYS A 166 4.67 3.93 0.60
C CYS A 166 6.07 4.48 0.93
N ARG A 167 6.55 5.43 0.13
CA ARG A 167 7.85 6.13 0.27
C ARG A 167 7.85 7.40 -0.58
N ASP A 168 8.78 8.32 -0.34
CA ASP A 168 8.77 9.67 -0.91
C ASP A 168 9.81 9.93 -2.02
N ASP A 169 10.60 8.93 -2.38
CA ASP A 169 11.67 9.03 -3.37
C ASP A 169 11.28 8.61 -4.80
N ALA A 170 9.98 8.40 -5.07
CA ALA A 170 9.46 8.09 -6.38
C ALA A 170 8.93 9.33 -7.12
N ASP A 171 9.19 9.43 -8.42
CA ASP A 171 8.68 10.50 -9.28
C ASP A 171 7.52 10.06 -10.18
N TYR A 172 7.42 8.76 -10.48
CA TYR A 172 6.35 8.15 -11.25
C TYR A 172 6.15 6.69 -10.85
N PHE A 173 5.05 6.11 -11.32
CA PHE A 173 4.72 4.70 -11.13
C PHE A 173 4.54 4.02 -12.49
N TYR A 174 4.92 2.73 -12.59
CA TYR A 174 4.68 1.90 -13.78
C TYR A 174 4.28 0.46 -13.40
N ALA A 175 3.59 -0.21 -14.35
CA ALA A 175 3.31 -1.64 -14.25
C ALA A 175 4.55 -2.43 -14.71
N ASN A 176 5.10 -3.28 -13.83
CA ASN A 176 6.34 -3.99 -14.08
C ASN A 176 6.12 -5.21 -14.99
N ARG A 177 6.12 -4.98 -16.29
CA ARG A 177 5.94 -5.99 -17.34
C ARG A 177 7.01 -7.09 -17.31
N GLU A 178 8.24 -6.77 -16.90
CA GLU A 178 9.31 -7.76 -16.81
C GLU A 178 9.03 -8.79 -15.73
N SER A 179 8.44 -8.36 -14.62
CA SER A 179 8.08 -9.25 -13.53
C SER A 179 6.78 -10.02 -13.78
N ASP A 180 5.75 -9.32 -14.29
CA ASP A 180 4.43 -9.92 -14.55
C ASP A 180 3.82 -9.33 -15.83
N PRO A 181 4.06 -9.95 -17.00
CA PRO A 181 3.49 -9.49 -18.27
C PRO A 181 1.97 -9.45 -18.27
N TYR A 182 1.33 -10.38 -17.53
CA TYR A 182 -0.13 -10.46 -17.46
C TYR A 182 -0.70 -9.29 -16.65
N PHE A 183 -0.09 -8.94 -15.51
CA PHE A 183 -0.46 -7.74 -14.76
C PHE A 183 -0.37 -6.48 -15.63
N ALA A 184 0.72 -6.34 -16.40
CA ALA A 184 0.90 -5.19 -17.27
C ALA A 184 -0.15 -5.13 -18.41
N ALA A 185 -0.54 -6.28 -18.97
CA ALA A 185 -1.62 -6.35 -19.97
C ALA A 185 -2.97 -5.94 -19.34
N LEU A 186 -3.31 -6.48 -18.16
CA LEU A 186 -4.53 -6.09 -17.45
C LEU A 186 -4.57 -4.59 -17.12
N MET A 187 -3.42 -3.97 -16.82
CA MET A 187 -3.35 -2.52 -16.59
C MET A 187 -3.64 -1.71 -17.85
N GLU A 188 -3.25 -2.21 -19.03
CA GLU A 188 -3.63 -1.61 -20.31
C GLU A 188 -5.14 -1.74 -20.55
N ASP A 189 -5.72 -2.93 -20.33
CA ASP A 189 -7.16 -3.16 -20.43
C ASP A 189 -7.97 -2.25 -19.49
N VAL A 190 -7.52 -2.08 -18.24
CA VAL A 190 -8.14 -1.17 -17.25
C VAL A 190 -8.13 0.27 -17.74
N LYS A 191 -7.02 0.70 -18.36
CA LYS A 191 -6.88 2.04 -18.93
C LYS A 191 -7.78 2.22 -20.15
N GLU A 192 -7.83 1.24 -21.04
CA GLU A 192 -8.69 1.25 -22.25
C GLU A 192 -10.18 1.23 -21.88
N ALA A 193 -10.57 0.52 -20.82
CA ALA A 193 -11.92 0.53 -20.29
C ALA A 193 -12.32 1.88 -19.65
N GLY A 194 -11.41 2.85 -19.59
CA GLY A 194 -11.67 4.17 -19.01
C GLY A 194 -11.88 4.17 -17.51
N VAL A 195 -11.27 3.23 -16.78
CA VAL A 195 -11.25 3.23 -15.32
C VAL A 195 -10.31 4.33 -14.83
N PRO A 196 -10.76 5.24 -13.94
CA PRO A 196 -9.88 6.24 -13.37
C PRO A 196 -8.74 5.61 -12.56
N ILE A 197 -7.49 5.93 -12.93
CA ILE A 197 -6.28 5.48 -12.26
C ILE A 197 -5.62 6.68 -11.61
N GLU A 198 -5.36 6.60 -10.31
CA GLU A 198 -4.59 7.62 -9.60
C GLU A 198 -3.44 6.98 -8.83
N VAL A 199 -2.34 7.72 -8.72
CA VAL A 199 -1.17 7.32 -7.94
C VAL A 199 -0.86 8.42 -6.95
N VAL A 200 -0.83 8.07 -5.66
CA VAL A 200 -0.40 8.97 -4.60
C VAL A 200 0.92 8.48 -4.03
N ARG A 201 1.86 9.40 -3.90
CA ARG A 201 3.12 9.20 -3.19
C ARG A 201 2.94 9.66 -1.75
N CYS A 202 3.52 8.93 -0.81
CA CYS A 202 3.44 9.24 0.61
C CYS A 202 4.81 9.63 1.16
N SER A 203 4.82 10.55 2.11
CA SER A 203 5.92 10.72 3.06
C SER A 203 5.75 9.74 4.22
N VAL A 204 6.86 9.30 4.77
CA VAL A 204 6.90 8.40 5.94
C VAL A 204 7.84 9.02 6.97
N ASP A 205 7.39 9.10 8.20
CA ASP A 205 8.18 9.57 9.33
C ASP A 205 7.95 8.71 10.59
N GLU A 206 8.47 9.14 11.73
CA GLU A 206 8.32 8.45 13.00
C GLU A 206 6.88 8.48 13.55
N GLU A 207 6.02 9.36 13.05
CA GLU A 207 4.62 9.47 13.46
C GLU A 207 3.72 8.60 12.59
N GLY A 208 4.08 8.41 11.31
CA GLY A 208 3.31 7.58 10.40
C GLY A 208 3.55 7.83 8.92
N MET A 209 2.53 7.53 8.13
CA MET A 209 2.52 7.74 6.68
C MET A 209 1.41 8.74 6.32
N ALA A 210 1.74 9.73 5.50
CA ALA A 210 0.84 10.77 5.02
C ALA A 210 0.95 10.94 3.49
N ILE A 211 -0.11 11.44 2.85
CA ILE A 211 -0.07 11.78 1.43
C ILE A 211 0.84 12.99 1.23
N ASP A 212 1.85 12.85 0.37
CA ASP A 212 2.70 13.94 -0.06
C ASP A 212 2.14 14.59 -1.34
N ARG A 213 2.08 13.85 -2.43
CA ARG A 213 1.59 14.36 -3.71
C ARG A 213 1.10 13.25 -4.65
N LYS A 214 0.41 13.65 -5.72
CA LYS A 214 0.18 12.79 -6.88
C LYS A 214 1.44 12.68 -7.73
N ILE A 215 1.65 11.50 -8.29
CA ILE A 215 2.68 11.24 -9.29
C ILE A 215 2.07 10.56 -10.52
N PRO A 216 2.67 10.70 -11.71
CA PRO A 216 2.12 10.11 -12.91
C PRO A 216 2.24 8.58 -12.94
N PHE A 217 1.22 7.92 -13.52
CA PHE A 217 1.29 6.56 -14.04
C PHE A 217 1.81 6.61 -15.49
N ARG A 218 2.84 5.82 -15.82
CA ARG A 218 3.50 5.75 -17.13
C ARG A 218 3.40 4.38 -17.77
#